data_6d5484923e122d1c7903b32ed137e6e1
#
_entry.id   6d5484923e122d1c7903b32ed137e6e1
#
_cell.length_a   1.000
_cell.length_b   1.000
_cell.length_c   1.000
_cell.angle_alpha   90.00
_cell.angle_beta   90.00
_cell.angle_gamma   90.00
#
_symmetry.space_group_name_H-M   'P 1'
#
loop_
_entity.id
_entity.type
_entity.pdbx_description
1 polymer ?
#
loop_
_entity_poly.entity_id
_entity_poly.type
_entity_poly.pdbx_seq_one_letter_code
_entity_poly.pdbx_strand_id
1 'polypeptide(L)'
;MPAYMIVDVDIRDLQRYEDYKREVPALIAKHGGEYLVRGGAFEVLEGDWQPTRMVLFRFPSRAAIRAFMDDPAYRPLAALRHEIAKSRIIAVDGL
;
A
#
# COMPACT_ATOMS: atom_id res chain seq x y z
N MET A 1 -1.38 -10.25 16.93
CA MET A 1 -2.55 -9.46 16.52
C MET A 1 -2.32 -8.95 15.10
N PRO A 2 -3.17 -9.28 14.14
CA PRO A 2 -2.97 -8.81 12.78
C PRO A 2 -3.12 -7.30 12.70
N ALA A 3 -2.56 -6.73 11.65
CA ALA A 3 -2.72 -5.33 11.35
C ALA A 3 -3.00 -5.16 9.86
N TYR A 4 -3.65 -4.07 9.52
CA TYR A 4 -4.00 -3.78 8.14
C TYR A 4 -3.33 -2.49 7.70
N MET A 5 -2.74 -2.52 6.51
CA MET A 5 -2.23 -1.33 5.87
C MET A 5 -3.23 -0.92 4.80
N ILE A 6 -3.73 0.30 4.92
CA ILE A 6 -4.75 0.83 4.03
C ILE A 6 -4.14 1.96 3.24
N VAL A 7 -4.19 1.82 1.92
CA VAL A 7 -3.54 2.75 0.98
C VAL A 7 -4.58 3.32 0.03
N ASP A 8 -4.61 4.65 -0.06
CA ASP A 8 -5.30 5.38 -1.11
C ASP A 8 -4.23 6.04 -1.96
N VAL A 9 -4.11 5.64 -3.22
CA VAL A 9 -3.04 6.10 -4.10
C VAL A 9 -3.59 6.72 -5.37
N ASP A 10 -3.19 7.99 -5.62
CA ASP A 10 -3.51 8.72 -6.85
C ASP A 10 -2.29 8.64 -7.77
N ILE A 11 -2.39 7.81 -8.80
CA ILE A 11 -1.27 7.52 -9.71
C ILE A 11 -1.24 8.57 -10.82
N ARG A 12 -0.08 9.24 -10.98
CA ARG A 12 0.15 10.28 -11.97
C ARG A 12 0.85 9.76 -13.23
N ASP A 13 1.61 8.67 -13.09
CA ASP A 13 2.35 8.03 -14.19
C ASP A 13 2.09 6.52 -14.14
N LEU A 14 1.09 6.08 -14.89
CA LEU A 14 0.66 4.68 -14.89
C LEU A 14 1.74 3.74 -15.43
N GLN A 15 2.52 4.19 -16.41
CA GLN A 15 3.55 3.35 -17.02
C GLN A 15 4.67 3.05 -16.02
N ARG A 16 5.15 4.05 -15.31
CA ARG A 16 6.19 3.86 -14.29
C ARG A 16 5.66 3.14 -13.06
N TYR A 17 4.37 3.27 -12.79
CA TYR A 17 3.74 2.55 -11.68
C TYR A 17 3.75 1.03 -11.91
N GLU A 18 3.77 0.57 -13.16
CA GLU A 18 3.89 -0.85 -13.46
C GLU A 18 5.20 -1.42 -12.93
N ASP A 19 6.30 -0.66 -12.97
CA ASP A 19 7.56 -1.10 -12.39
C ASP A 19 7.44 -1.26 -10.88
N TYR A 20 6.79 -0.32 -10.21
CA TYR A 20 6.52 -0.41 -8.78
C TYR A 20 5.69 -1.65 -8.44
N LYS A 21 4.60 -1.88 -9.18
CA LYS A 21 3.71 -3.02 -8.97
C LYS A 21 4.42 -4.36 -9.16
N ARG A 22 5.41 -4.41 -10.04
CA ARG A 22 6.16 -5.63 -10.31
C ARG A 22 7.14 -5.98 -9.20
N GLU A 23 7.74 -4.96 -8.59
CA GLU A 23 8.82 -5.16 -7.62
C GLU A 23 8.33 -5.28 -6.17
N VAL A 24 7.25 -4.60 -5.81
CA VAL A 24 6.83 -4.49 -4.41
C VAL A 24 6.26 -5.79 -3.81
N PRO A 25 5.59 -6.70 -4.56
CA PRO A 25 4.99 -7.88 -3.94
C PRO A 25 5.96 -8.78 -3.19
N ALA A 26 7.20 -8.91 -3.68
CA ALA A 26 8.21 -9.73 -3.00
C ALA A 26 8.57 -9.16 -1.63
N LEU A 27 8.64 -7.82 -1.52
CA LEU A 27 8.93 -7.17 -0.25
C LEU A 27 7.75 -7.25 0.72
N ILE A 28 6.53 -7.15 0.22
CA ILE A 28 5.32 -7.36 1.03
C ILE A 28 5.36 -8.76 1.64
N ALA A 29 5.59 -9.78 0.80
CA ALA A 29 5.66 -11.18 1.24
C ALA A 29 6.80 -11.42 2.24
N LYS A 30 7.94 -10.78 2.02
CA LYS A 30 9.11 -10.87 2.93
C LYS A 30 8.74 -10.50 4.35
N HIS A 31 7.87 -9.53 4.54
CA HIS A 31 7.44 -9.05 5.86
C HIS A 31 6.12 -9.66 6.32
N GLY A 32 5.70 -10.74 5.69
CA GLY A 32 4.49 -11.49 6.09
C GLY A 32 3.19 -10.84 5.64
N GLY A 33 3.25 -9.88 4.74
CA GLY A 33 2.07 -9.22 4.23
C GLY A 33 1.41 -9.98 3.09
N GLU A 34 0.12 -9.76 2.94
CA GLU A 34 -0.66 -10.29 1.82
C GLU A 34 -1.64 -9.23 1.32
N TYR A 35 -1.89 -9.24 0.02
CA TYR A 35 -2.87 -8.35 -0.57
C TYR A 35 -4.27 -8.86 -0.28
N LEU A 36 -5.16 -7.96 0.20
CA LEU A 36 -6.57 -8.24 0.36
C LEU A 36 -7.40 -7.54 -0.72
N VAL A 37 -7.00 -6.32 -1.07
CA VAL A 37 -7.61 -5.52 -2.13
C VAL A 37 -6.49 -4.87 -2.91
N ARG A 38 -6.57 -4.94 -4.23
CA ARG A 38 -5.54 -4.37 -5.09
C ARG A 38 -6.19 -3.62 -6.24
N GLY A 39 -6.71 -2.42 -5.92
CA GLY A 39 -7.34 -1.56 -6.91
C GLY A 39 -8.72 -2.01 -7.36
N GLY A 40 -9.45 -2.74 -6.50
CA GLY A 40 -10.81 -3.18 -6.82
C GLY A 40 -11.79 -2.01 -6.90
N ALA A 41 -12.91 -2.26 -7.57
CA ALA A 41 -13.98 -1.27 -7.66
C ALA A 41 -14.53 -0.96 -6.26
N PHE A 42 -14.91 0.29 -6.05
CA PHE A 42 -15.48 0.72 -4.78
C PHE A 42 -16.61 1.72 -5.02
N GLU A 43 -17.40 1.97 -3.97
CA GLU A 43 -18.42 3.03 -3.98
C GLU A 43 -18.37 3.78 -2.66
N VAL A 44 -18.60 5.08 -2.70
CA VAL A 44 -18.69 5.92 -1.49
C VAL A 44 -20.12 5.83 -0.96
N LEU A 45 -20.24 5.34 0.26
CA LEU A 45 -21.56 5.17 0.89
C LEU A 45 -21.95 6.37 1.73
N GLU A 46 -20.96 7.09 2.27
CA GLU A 46 -21.22 8.24 3.13
C GLU A 46 -19.96 9.09 3.26
N GLY A 47 -20.16 10.40 3.35
CA GLY A 47 -19.06 11.31 3.60
C GLY A 47 -18.44 11.89 2.34
N ASP A 48 -17.42 12.72 2.52
CA ASP A 48 -16.79 13.48 1.43
C ASP A 48 -15.47 12.89 0.95
N TRP A 49 -15.05 11.75 1.52
CA TRP A 49 -13.82 11.08 1.08
C TRP A 49 -14.06 10.41 -0.28
N GLN A 50 -13.27 10.86 -1.26
CA GLN A 50 -13.30 10.32 -2.62
C GLN A 50 -11.97 9.61 -2.89
N PRO A 51 -11.84 8.32 -2.54
CA PRO A 51 -10.61 7.59 -2.81
C PRO A 51 -10.34 7.50 -4.31
N THR A 52 -9.08 7.38 -4.69
CA THR A 52 -8.71 7.20 -6.10
C THR A 52 -8.48 5.73 -6.42
N ARG A 53 -7.55 5.10 -5.70
CA ARG A 53 -7.29 3.68 -5.87
C ARG A 53 -6.98 3.08 -4.51
N MET A 54 -7.74 2.06 -4.12
CA MET A 54 -7.57 1.44 -2.81
C MET A 54 -6.76 0.18 -2.91
N VAL A 55 -5.78 0.05 -2.01
CA VAL A 55 -5.00 -1.17 -1.83
C VAL A 55 -5.00 -1.48 -0.34
N LEU A 56 -5.38 -2.69 0.02
CA LEU A 56 -5.41 -3.14 1.41
C LEU A 56 -4.53 -4.37 1.57
N PHE A 57 -3.80 -4.40 2.70
CA PHE A 57 -2.90 -5.50 3.04
C PHE A 57 -3.18 -5.98 4.45
N ARG A 58 -2.95 -7.25 4.67
CA ARG A 58 -2.90 -7.82 6.01
C ARG A 58 -1.46 -8.17 6.33
N PHE A 59 -1.00 -7.78 7.51
CA PHE A 59 0.33 -8.09 8.04
C PHE A 59 0.18 -8.74 9.42
N PRO A 60 1.22 -9.46 9.90
CA PRO A 60 1.15 -10.05 11.24
C PRO A 60 1.00 -9.02 12.36
N SER A 61 1.49 -7.79 12.15
CA SER A 61 1.46 -6.73 13.16
C SER A 61 1.75 -5.38 12.52
N ARG A 62 1.50 -4.29 13.26
CA ARG A 62 1.94 -2.96 12.81
C ARG A 62 3.46 -2.87 12.75
N ALA A 63 4.16 -3.59 13.65
CA ALA A 63 5.62 -3.64 13.60
C ALA A 63 6.12 -4.22 12.29
N ALA A 64 5.44 -5.25 11.75
CA ALA A 64 5.78 -5.82 10.45
C ALA A 64 5.55 -4.81 9.31
N ILE A 65 4.47 -4.04 9.38
CA ILE A 65 4.20 -2.96 8.40
C ILE A 65 5.33 -1.93 8.45
N ARG A 66 5.73 -1.51 9.64
CA ARG A 66 6.82 -0.54 9.80
C ARG A 66 8.13 -1.10 9.28
N ALA A 67 8.42 -2.38 9.56
CA ALA A 67 9.62 -3.03 9.06
C ALA A 67 9.66 -3.06 7.52
N PHE A 68 8.50 -3.28 6.88
CA PHE A 68 8.39 -3.18 5.44
C PHE A 68 8.69 -1.77 4.95
N MET A 69 8.03 -0.77 5.55
CA MET A 69 8.21 0.63 5.15
C MET A 69 9.64 1.11 5.32
N ASP A 70 10.35 0.58 6.32
CA ASP A 70 11.73 0.98 6.64
C ASP A 70 12.79 0.08 5.98
N ASP A 71 12.38 -0.96 5.25
CA ASP A 71 13.32 -1.87 4.60
C ASP A 71 14.16 -1.10 3.57
N PRO A 72 15.51 -1.19 3.65
CA PRO A 72 16.37 -0.50 2.67
C PRO A 72 16.06 -0.87 1.22
N ALA A 73 15.59 -2.09 0.96
CA ALA A 73 15.20 -2.51 -0.38
C ALA A 73 13.92 -1.80 -0.87
N TYR A 74 13.10 -1.29 0.05
CA TYR A 74 11.91 -0.54 -0.31
C TYR A 74 12.21 0.94 -0.61
N ARG A 75 13.32 1.48 -0.16
CA ARG A 75 13.64 2.90 -0.34
C ARG A 75 13.56 3.39 -1.79
N PRO A 76 14.19 2.69 -2.77
CA PRO A 76 14.07 3.15 -4.16
C PRO A 76 12.65 3.02 -4.70
N LEU A 77 11.90 2.03 -4.23
CA LEU A 77 10.49 1.87 -4.63
C LEU A 77 9.62 2.97 -4.02
N ALA A 78 9.85 3.32 -2.76
CA ALA A 78 9.13 4.43 -2.11
C ALA A 78 9.43 5.75 -2.81
N ALA A 79 10.70 5.98 -3.18
CA ALA A 79 11.09 7.18 -3.92
C ALA A 79 10.39 7.25 -5.27
N LEU A 80 10.32 6.15 -5.99
CA LEU A 80 9.57 6.06 -7.25
C LEU A 80 8.09 6.39 -7.03
N ARG A 81 7.47 5.77 -6.03
CA ARG A 81 6.06 6.02 -5.70
C ARG A 81 5.81 7.50 -5.38
N HIS A 82 6.68 8.11 -4.56
CA HIS A 82 6.55 9.53 -4.23
C HIS A 82 6.63 10.43 -5.47
N GLU A 83 7.42 10.04 -6.45
CA GLU A 83 7.60 10.81 -7.67
C GLU A 83 6.40 10.73 -8.61
N ILE A 84 5.77 9.56 -8.69
CA ILE A 84 4.74 9.27 -9.70
C ILE A 84 3.32 9.18 -9.14
N ALA A 85 3.17 9.29 -7.82
CA ALA A 85 1.85 9.12 -7.19
C ALA A 85 1.77 9.94 -5.91
N LYS A 86 0.53 10.26 -5.53
CA LYS A 86 0.24 10.85 -4.23
C LYS A 86 -0.52 9.82 -3.41
N SER A 87 0.01 9.46 -2.25
CA SER A 87 -0.53 8.36 -1.44
C SER A 87 -0.91 8.82 -0.05
N ARG A 88 -1.93 8.17 0.50
CA ARG A 88 -2.29 8.23 1.91
C ARG A 88 -2.24 6.81 2.43
N ILE A 89 -1.44 6.58 3.47
CA ILE A 89 -1.19 5.24 4.00
C ILE A 89 -1.39 5.28 5.51
N ILE A 90 -2.21 4.37 6.02
CA ILE A 90 -2.37 4.18 7.45
C ILE A 90 -2.20 2.70 7.80
N ALA A 91 -1.84 2.45 9.05
CA ALA A 91 -1.79 1.11 9.61
C ALA A 91 -2.71 1.07 10.83
N VAL A 92 -3.54 0.03 10.91
CA VAL A 92 -4.50 -0.11 12.01
C VAL A 92 -4.49 -1.55 12.50
N ASP A 93 -4.53 -1.73 13.84
CA ASP A 93 -4.61 -3.07 14.41
C ASP A 93 -5.95 -3.71 14.10
N GLY A 94 -5.92 -4.99 13.75
CA GLY A 94 -7.11 -5.80 13.56
C GLY A 94 -7.54 -6.50 14.84
N LEU A 95 -8.57 -7.30 14.72
CA LEU A 95 -9.09 -8.09 15.84
C LEU A 95 -8.25 -9.33 16.16
#